data_bd46ce857b19f55c618a1dda38a35dae
#
_entry.id   bd46ce857b19f55c618a1dda38a35dae
#
_cell.length_a   1.000
_cell.length_b   1.000
_cell.length_c   1.000
_cell.angle_alpha   90.00
_cell.angle_beta   90.00
_cell.angle_gamma   90.00
#
_symmetry.space_group_name_H-M   'P 1'
#
loop_
_entity.id
_entity.type
_entity.pdbx_description
1 polymer ?
#
loop_
_entity_poly.entity_id
_entity_poly.type
_entity_poly.pdbx_seq_one_letter_code
_entity_poly.pdbx_strand_id
1 'polypeptide(L)'
;EIYTLSLHDALPIWPINTNFPPSLNTQDGLYTTLIRGLNEQGEAVSEARIIRSVNNEINPWQDFAGYLALARDPEIAFVFSNTTEAGISYHAGDRPDDMPPVSFPAKLTQLLLERFRHFNGAADKGWTIIPCELIDYNGEALKALVLRYAKEWQLPKAFSDWVETANTFCSTLVDRIVTGYPREEAEKLEAELGYHDAFLDTAEYFWLFVIQGPQGLAEMLRLDRCPLNIRIVEDIRPYKARKVAILNGAHTALVPVAWLCGVDTV
;
A
#
# COMPACT_ATOMS: atom_id res chain seq x y z
N GLU A 1 2.28 -0.06 5.34
CA GLU A 1 3.20 -1.16 5.01
C GLU A 1 3.00 -1.57 3.57
N ILE A 2 4.08 -1.52 2.82
CA ILE A 2 4.10 -2.01 1.45
C ILE A 2 4.53 -3.46 1.53
N TYR A 3 3.58 -4.40 1.37
CA TYR A 3 3.92 -5.79 1.14
C TYR A 3 4.46 -5.89 -0.28
N THR A 4 5.76 -5.93 -0.38
CA THR A 4 6.42 -6.15 -1.64
C THR A 4 6.29 -7.62 -2.00
N LEU A 5 5.47 -7.88 -3.00
CA LEU A 5 5.58 -9.07 -3.80
C LEU A 5 6.94 -8.97 -4.50
N SER A 6 7.90 -9.77 -4.05
CA SER A 6 9.24 -9.81 -4.64
C SER A 6 9.15 -10.31 -6.07
N LEU A 7 8.93 -9.41 -6.97
CA LEU A 7 9.31 -9.56 -8.36
C LEU A 7 10.74 -9.04 -8.44
N HIS A 8 11.66 -9.80 -8.89
CA HIS A 8 13.10 -9.70 -8.99
C HIS A 8 13.80 -8.32 -8.86
N ASP A 9 13.06 -7.21 -8.92
CA ASP A 9 13.55 -5.85 -8.79
C ASP A 9 12.86 -5.15 -7.62
N ALA A 10 13.68 -4.55 -6.78
CA ALA A 10 13.26 -3.84 -5.60
C ALA A 10 12.41 -2.60 -5.96
N LEU A 11 11.42 -2.27 -5.13
CA LEU A 11 10.48 -1.19 -5.41
C LEU A 11 10.93 0.13 -4.77
N PRO A 12 10.82 1.26 -5.48
CA PRO A 12 10.91 2.57 -4.86
C PRO A 12 9.66 2.83 -4.03
N ILE A 13 9.84 3.42 -2.85
CA ILE A 13 8.74 3.87 -1.98
C ILE A 13 8.80 5.37 -1.77
N TRP A 14 7.69 5.98 -1.43
CA TRP A 14 7.65 7.38 -1.01
C TRP A 14 6.70 7.61 0.16
N PRO A 15 7.14 8.37 1.19
CA PRO A 15 6.28 8.77 2.29
C PRO A 15 5.29 9.85 1.85
N ILE A 16 4.11 9.85 2.45
CA ILE A 16 3.07 10.85 2.16
C ILE A 16 3.12 12.07 3.07
N ASN A 17 3.93 12.04 4.10
CA ASN A 17 3.94 13.03 5.16
C ASN A 17 5.35 13.64 5.39
N THR A 18 5.43 14.83 5.95
CA THR A 18 6.67 15.59 6.10
C THR A 18 7.51 15.21 7.33
N ASN A 19 6.90 14.58 8.34
CA ASN A 19 7.54 14.24 9.60
C ASN A 19 7.90 12.76 9.60
N PHE A 20 8.92 12.40 8.84
CA PHE A 20 9.37 11.01 8.76
C PHE A 20 10.60 10.77 9.64
N PRO A 21 10.68 9.56 10.26
CA PRO A 21 11.90 9.07 10.91
C PRO A 21 13.05 9.01 9.90
N PRO A 22 14.24 8.58 10.29
CA PRO A 22 15.34 8.38 9.36
C PRO A 22 14.88 7.57 8.16
N SER A 23 15.34 7.92 6.97
CA SER A 23 14.96 7.25 5.73
C SER A 23 15.38 5.77 5.75
N LEU A 24 14.57 4.91 5.16
CA LEU A 24 14.89 3.51 4.96
C LEU A 24 16.17 3.30 4.12
N ASN A 25 16.55 4.32 3.33
CA ASN A 25 17.84 4.35 2.62
C ASN A 25 19.05 4.28 3.57
N THR A 26 18.91 4.67 4.84
CA THR A 26 19.98 4.53 5.85
C THR A 26 20.24 3.08 6.25
N GLN A 27 19.35 2.17 5.88
CA GLN A 27 19.42 0.73 6.10
C GLN A 27 19.42 -0.06 4.79
N ASP A 28 19.86 0.54 3.67
CA ASP A 28 19.91 -0.08 2.35
C ASP A 28 18.54 -0.66 1.90
N GLY A 29 17.44 -0.04 2.33
CA GLY A 29 16.08 -0.52 2.06
C GLY A 29 15.65 -1.74 2.87
N LEU A 30 16.47 -2.20 3.81
CA LEU A 30 16.21 -3.40 4.63
C LEU A 30 15.45 -3.03 5.89
N TYR A 31 14.53 -3.88 6.31
CA TYR A 31 13.92 -3.82 7.64
C TYR A 31 13.42 -5.19 8.06
N THR A 32 13.24 -5.39 9.36
CA THR A 32 12.80 -6.64 9.95
C THR A 32 11.34 -6.57 10.34
N THR A 33 10.55 -7.54 9.91
CA THR A 33 9.20 -7.77 10.42
C THR A 33 9.20 -9.02 11.32
N LEU A 34 8.78 -8.85 12.56
CA LEU A 34 8.51 -9.95 13.48
C LEU A 34 7.09 -10.47 13.24
N ILE A 35 6.99 -11.71 12.80
CA ILE A 35 5.72 -12.37 12.53
C ILE A 35 5.37 -13.22 13.75
N ARG A 36 4.27 -12.91 14.42
CA ARG A 36 3.82 -13.57 15.64
C ARG A 36 2.38 -14.03 15.52
N GLY A 37 2.04 -15.14 16.16
CA GLY A 37 0.66 -15.62 16.20
C GLY A 37 0.58 -17.13 16.30
N LEU A 38 -0.55 -17.68 15.88
CA LEU A 38 -0.77 -19.13 15.80
C LEU A 38 -0.79 -19.55 14.32
N ASN A 39 -0.12 -20.64 14.00
CA ASN A 39 -0.24 -21.27 12.67
C ASN A 39 -1.57 -22.01 12.53
N GLU A 40 -1.80 -22.62 11.37
CA GLU A 40 -3.02 -23.40 11.09
C GLU A 40 -3.23 -24.60 12.02
N GLN A 41 -2.16 -25.09 12.66
CA GLN A 41 -2.17 -26.18 13.62
C GLN A 41 -2.40 -25.70 15.08
N GLY A 42 -2.50 -24.38 15.29
CA GLY A 42 -2.65 -23.77 16.62
C GLY A 42 -1.34 -23.67 17.41
N GLU A 43 -0.20 -23.84 16.74
CA GLU A 43 1.12 -23.73 17.38
C GLU A 43 1.59 -22.28 17.35
N ALA A 44 2.24 -21.82 18.40
CA ALA A 44 2.80 -20.46 18.48
C ALA A 44 3.95 -20.29 17.48
N VAL A 45 3.88 -19.25 16.68
CA VAL A 45 4.92 -18.85 15.74
C VAL A 45 5.51 -17.53 16.19
N SER A 46 6.84 -17.44 16.14
CA SER A 46 7.60 -16.19 16.26
C SER A 46 8.78 -16.26 15.31
N GLU A 47 8.69 -15.53 14.20
CA GLU A 47 9.67 -15.53 13.12
C GLU A 47 10.13 -14.10 12.84
N ALA A 48 11.44 -13.88 12.75
CA ALA A 48 12.01 -12.64 12.25
C ALA A 48 12.27 -12.77 10.74
N ARG A 49 11.68 -11.88 9.94
CA ARG A 49 11.84 -11.86 8.49
C ARG A 49 12.43 -10.54 8.05
N ILE A 50 13.60 -10.57 7.41
CA ILE A 50 14.20 -9.39 6.81
C ILE A 50 13.52 -9.13 5.45
N ILE A 51 12.89 -7.98 5.32
CA ILE A 51 12.32 -7.49 4.07
C ILE A 51 13.44 -6.85 3.24
N ARG A 52 13.53 -7.23 1.97
CA ARG A 52 14.62 -6.84 1.04
C ARG A 52 14.12 -6.26 -0.27
N SER A 53 12.86 -5.95 -0.31
CA SER A 53 12.18 -5.59 -1.55
C SER A 53 12.12 -4.07 -1.80
N VAL A 54 12.61 -3.26 -0.88
CA VAL A 54 12.73 -1.81 -1.07
C VAL A 54 14.16 -1.51 -1.53
N ASN A 55 14.30 -0.85 -2.67
CA ASN A 55 15.61 -0.43 -3.18
C ASN A 55 15.89 1.05 -2.94
N ASN A 56 14.85 1.86 -2.81
CA ASN A 56 15.01 3.29 -2.63
C ASN A 56 13.76 3.89 -1.97
N GLU A 57 13.97 4.86 -1.11
CA GLU A 57 12.93 5.73 -0.57
C GLU A 57 13.13 7.14 -1.11
N ILE A 58 12.11 7.70 -1.72
CA ILE A 58 12.10 9.07 -2.24
C ILE A 58 11.09 9.89 -1.47
N ASN A 59 11.55 10.90 -0.75
CA ASN A 59 10.66 11.85 -0.09
C ASN A 59 10.29 12.97 -1.07
N PRO A 60 9.04 13.04 -1.57
CA PRO A 60 8.64 14.03 -2.57
C PRO A 60 8.73 15.48 -2.08
N TRP A 61 8.76 15.71 -0.76
CA TRP A 61 8.95 17.02 -0.17
C TRP A 61 10.42 17.50 -0.21
N GLN A 62 11.35 16.56 -0.33
CA GLN A 62 12.79 16.83 -0.38
C GLN A 62 13.34 16.67 -1.80
N ASP A 63 12.84 15.70 -2.56
CA ASP A 63 13.25 15.40 -3.93
C ASP A 63 12.02 15.16 -4.82
N PHE A 64 11.37 16.27 -5.18
CA PHE A 64 10.21 16.21 -6.07
C PHE A 64 10.59 15.81 -7.49
N ALA A 65 11.79 16.15 -7.96
CA ALA A 65 12.27 15.77 -9.28
C ALA A 65 12.51 14.25 -9.37
N GLY A 66 13.13 13.64 -8.34
CA GLY A 66 13.30 12.20 -8.22
C GLY A 66 11.96 11.48 -8.14
N TYR A 67 10.99 12.05 -7.40
CA TYR A 67 9.62 11.52 -7.34
C TYR A 67 8.96 11.47 -8.72
N LEU A 68 9.00 12.56 -9.49
CA LEU A 68 8.45 12.58 -10.85
C LEU A 68 9.21 11.66 -11.81
N ALA A 69 10.52 11.44 -11.59
CA ALA A 69 11.32 10.54 -12.41
C ALA A 69 10.80 9.09 -12.38
N LEU A 70 10.16 8.66 -11.30
CA LEU A 70 9.49 7.35 -11.22
C LEU A 70 8.45 7.16 -12.33
N ALA A 71 7.77 8.22 -12.70
CA ALA A 71 6.76 8.16 -13.76
C ALA A 71 7.35 7.94 -15.16
N ARG A 72 8.65 8.18 -15.34
CA ARG A 72 9.36 8.01 -16.61
C ARG A 72 10.02 6.65 -16.76
N ASP A 73 10.07 5.86 -15.68
CA ASP A 73 10.62 4.52 -15.73
C ASP A 73 9.65 3.56 -16.43
N PRO A 74 10.03 2.96 -17.59
CA PRO A 74 9.17 2.04 -18.32
C PRO A 74 8.95 0.71 -17.59
N GLU A 75 9.83 0.35 -16.66
CA GLU A 75 9.78 -0.92 -15.92
C GLU A 75 8.79 -0.88 -14.74
N ILE A 76 8.46 0.31 -14.24
CA ILE A 76 7.45 0.45 -13.19
C ILE A 76 6.07 0.18 -13.79
N ALA A 77 5.49 -0.95 -13.42
CA ALA A 77 4.17 -1.40 -13.89
C ALA A 77 3.07 -1.28 -12.82
N PHE A 78 3.44 -1.23 -11.55
CA PHE A 78 2.51 -1.25 -10.42
C PHE A 78 2.68 -0.05 -9.52
N VAL A 79 1.57 0.41 -8.94
CA VAL A 79 1.53 1.39 -7.85
C VAL A 79 0.70 0.82 -6.71
N PHE A 80 1.32 0.60 -5.56
CA PHE A 80 0.62 0.25 -4.33
C PHE A 80 0.52 1.47 -3.43
N SER A 81 -0.57 1.62 -2.72
CA SER A 81 -0.73 2.66 -1.69
C SER A 81 -1.34 2.10 -0.42
N ASN A 82 -0.93 2.66 0.71
CA ASN A 82 -1.53 2.41 2.02
C ASN A 82 -1.36 3.66 2.88
N THR A 83 -2.19 4.65 2.60
CA THR A 83 -2.07 6.03 3.12
C THR A 83 -3.01 6.32 4.29
N THR A 84 -3.55 5.30 4.93
CA THR A 84 -4.64 5.34 5.92
C THR A 84 -6.03 5.56 5.32
N GLU A 85 -7.09 5.39 6.11
CA GLU A 85 -8.49 5.61 5.68
C GLU A 85 -8.75 7.04 5.18
N ALA A 86 -8.02 8.03 5.73
CA ALA A 86 -8.13 9.43 5.31
C ALA A 86 -7.31 9.78 4.08
N GLY A 87 -6.43 8.88 3.62
CA GLY A 87 -5.46 9.19 2.56
C GLY A 87 -6.08 9.33 1.17
N ILE A 88 -7.13 8.57 0.87
CA ILE A 88 -7.89 8.71 -0.38
C ILE A 88 -8.98 9.77 -0.17
N SER A 89 -8.59 11.02 -0.10
CA SER A 89 -9.48 12.16 0.10
C SER A 89 -9.13 13.32 -0.82
N TYR A 90 -10.14 14.13 -1.13
CA TYR A 90 -9.97 15.33 -1.93
C TYR A 90 -9.51 16.51 -1.06
N HIS A 91 -8.53 17.26 -1.56
CA HIS A 91 -8.07 18.51 -0.95
C HIS A 91 -8.19 19.68 -1.94
N ALA A 92 -9.06 20.64 -1.65
CA ALA A 92 -9.38 21.74 -2.55
C ALA A 92 -8.22 22.73 -2.81
N GLY A 93 -7.17 22.66 -1.99
CA GLY A 93 -5.98 23.52 -2.09
C GLY A 93 -4.96 23.03 -3.12
N ASP A 94 -4.99 21.74 -3.48
CA ASP A 94 -3.99 21.13 -4.36
C ASP A 94 -4.03 21.70 -5.78
N ARG A 95 -2.86 22.05 -6.31
CA ARG A 95 -2.66 22.65 -7.64
C ARG A 95 -1.77 21.76 -8.49
N PRO A 96 -1.89 21.84 -9.84
CA PRO A 96 -1.07 21.05 -10.76
C PRO A 96 0.43 21.39 -10.72
N ASP A 97 0.79 22.54 -10.21
CA ASP A 97 2.16 23.07 -10.08
C ASP A 97 2.72 22.99 -8.66
N ASP A 98 1.98 22.44 -7.69
CA ASP A 98 2.52 22.17 -6.36
C ASP A 98 3.65 21.13 -6.41
N MET A 99 4.67 21.32 -5.57
CA MET A 99 5.87 20.47 -5.56
C MET A 99 6.21 19.95 -4.14
N PRO A 100 5.52 18.93 -3.65
CA PRO A 100 4.33 18.23 -4.16
C PRO A 100 3.01 18.83 -3.66
N PRO A 101 1.85 18.44 -4.21
CA PRO A 101 0.55 18.72 -3.60
C PRO A 101 0.39 17.97 -2.27
N VAL A 102 -0.58 18.39 -1.46
CA VAL A 102 -0.77 17.84 -0.11
C VAL A 102 -1.35 16.42 -0.15
N SER A 103 -2.43 16.22 -0.89
CA SER A 103 -3.14 14.92 -0.89
C SER A 103 -2.45 13.86 -1.74
N PHE A 104 -2.61 12.60 -1.34
CA PHE A 104 -2.10 11.46 -2.11
C PHE A 104 -2.75 11.36 -3.51
N PRO A 105 -4.08 11.49 -3.68
CA PRO A 105 -4.67 11.43 -5.02
C PRO A 105 -4.16 12.53 -5.97
N ALA A 106 -3.86 13.72 -5.45
CA ALA A 106 -3.25 14.78 -6.26
C ALA A 106 -1.80 14.45 -6.65
N LYS A 107 -0.99 13.93 -5.72
CA LYS A 107 0.36 13.42 -6.01
C LYS A 107 0.34 12.36 -7.09
N LEU A 108 -0.57 11.38 -6.99
CA LEU A 108 -0.75 10.33 -8.00
C LEU A 108 -1.19 10.92 -9.35
N THR A 109 -2.05 11.94 -9.34
CA THR A 109 -2.48 12.62 -10.59
C THR A 109 -1.29 13.27 -11.28
N GLN A 110 -0.36 13.90 -10.54
CA GLN A 110 0.86 14.45 -11.12
C GLN A 110 1.78 13.37 -11.70
N LEU A 111 1.96 12.23 -11.02
CA LEU A 111 2.73 11.10 -11.57
C LEU A 111 2.10 10.56 -12.84
N LEU A 112 0.81 10.35 -12.86
CA LEU A 112 0.08 9.89 -14.05
C LEU A 112 0.20 10.90 -15.20
N LEU A 113 0.12 12.20 -14.91
CA LEU A 113 0.28 13.25 -15.90
C LEU A 113 1.69 13.28 -16.49
N GLU A 114 2.71 13.12 -15.63
CA GLU A 114 4.10 13.04 -16.06
C GLU A 114 4.35 11.82 -16.96
N ARG A 115 3.80 10.66 -16.56
CA ARG A 115 3.88 9.42 -17.34
C ARG A 115 3.19 9.55 -18.69
N PHE A 116 1.97 10.09 -18.69
CA PHE A 116 1.22 10.37 -19.93
C PHE A 116 2.01 11.24 -20.89
N ARG A 117 2.64 12.33 -20.38
CA ARG A 117 3.45 13.25 -21.19
C ARG A 117 4.71 12.56 -21.71
N HIS A 118 5.43 11.88 -20.83
CA HIS A 118 6.70 11.23 -21.18
C HIS A 118 6.54 10.15 -22.26
N PHE A 119 5.49 9.34 -22.16
CA PHE A 119 5.23 8.26 -23.11
C PHE A 119 4.19 8.64 -24.19
N ASN A 120 3.86 9.93 -24.33
CA ASN A 120 2.91 10.43 -25.34
C ASN A 120 1.55 9.71 -25.33
N GLY A 121 1.06 9.34 -24.16
CA GLY A 121 -0.22 8.65 -23.99
C GLY A 121 -0.25 7.21 -24.53
N ALA A 122 0.89 6.55 -24.64
CA ALA A 122 0.96 5.16 -25.10
C ALA A 122 0.12 4.24 -24.19
N ALA A 123 -0.73 3.43 -24.77
CA ALA A 123 -1.68 2.60 -24.03
C ALA A 123 -1.01 1.47 -23.24
N ASP A 124 0.15 0.99 -23.69
CA ASP A 124 0.95 -0.04 -23.02
C ASP A 124 1.82 0.51 -21.87
N LYS A 125 1.75 1.81 -21.60
CA LYS A 125 2.48 2.48 -20.52
C LYS A 125 1.60 2.90 -19.34
N GLY A 126 0.35 2.46 -19.31
CA GLY A 126 -0.50 2.59 -18.13
C GLY A 126 0.02 1.78 -16.95
N TRP A 127 -0.44 2.12 -15.75
CA TRP A 127 -0.12 1.42 -14.52
C TRP A 127 -1.29 0.56 -14.02
N THR A 128 -0.96 -0.48 -13.30
CA THR A 128 -1.90 -1.19 -12.42
C THR A 128 -1.77 -0.60 -11.01
N ILE A 129 -2.81 0.07 -10.56
CA ILE A 129 -2.87 0.82 -9.30
C ILE A 129 -3.67 0.00 -8.30
N ILE A 130 -3.06 -0.36 -7.19
CA ILE A 130 -3.54 -1.30 -6.19
C ILE A 130 -3.55 -0.61 -4.82
N PRO A 131 -4.56 0.22 -4.51
CA PRO A 131 -4.69 0.85 -3.21
C PRO A 131 -5.05 -0.19 -2.14
N CYS A 132 -4.44 -0.08 -0.95
CA CYS A 132 -4.64 -0.97 0.19
C CYS A 132 -5.34 -0.28 1.37
N GLU A 133 -5.81 0.94 1.19
CA GLU A 133 -6.54 1.70 2.19
C GLU A 133 -7.88 1.04 2.57
N LEU A 134 -8.22 1.07 3.85
CA LEU A 134 -9.43 0.43 4.40
C LEU A 134 -10.69 1.26 4.12
N ILE A 135 -10.96 1.54 2.85
CA ILE A 135 -12.18 2.17 2.39
C ILE A 135 -12.89 1.31 1.34
N ASP A 136 -14.19 1.52 1.22
CA ASP A 136 -15.03 0.79 0.29
C ASP A 136 -14.67 1.14 -1.16
N TYR A 137 -14.39 0.10 -1.98
CA TYR A 137 -14.04 0.28 -3.40
C TYR A 137 -12.92 1.30 -3.59
N ASN A 138 -11.85 1.14 -2.81
CA ASN A 138 -10.71 2.06 -2.76
C ASN A 138 -10.13 2.38 -4.15
N GLY A 139 -10.08 1.41 -5.08
CA GLY A 139 -9.63 1.65 -6.45
C GLY A 139 -10.55 2.58 -7.24
N GLU A 140 -11.87 2.36 -7.13
CA GLU A 140 -12.86 3.22 -7.79
C GLU A 140 -12.84 4.63 -7.19
N ALA A 141 -12.76 4.73 -5.86
CA ALA A 141 -12.67 6.00 -5.15
C ALA A 141 -11.42 6.80 -5.56
N LEU A 142 -10.26 6.13 -5.62
CA LEU A 142 -9.01 6.76 -6.03
C LEU A 142 -9.07 7.22 -7.50
N LYS A 143 -9.58 6.38 -8.41
CA LYS A 143 -9.78 6.74 -9.82
C LYS A 143 -10.68 7.97 -9.97
N ALA A 144 -11.78 8.01 -9.23
CA ALA A 144 -12.71 9.14 -9.26
C ALA A 144 -12.04 10.44 -8.83
N LEU A 145 -11.16 10.40 -7.82
CA LEU A 145 -10.40 11.58 -7.38
C LEU A 145 -9.35 12.01 -8.40
N VAL A 146 -8.62 11.09 -9.01
CA VAL A 146 -7.67 11.40 -10.08
C VAL A 146 -8.39 12.11 -11.25
N LEU A 147 -9.53 11.59 -11.69
CA LEU A 147 -10.32 12.22 -12.75
C LEU A 147 -10.92 13.57 -12.34
N ARG A 148 -11.27 13.72 -11.06
CA ARG A 148 -11.72 14.98 -10.50
C ARG A 148 -10.60 16.02 -10.56
N TYR A 149 -9.39 15.71 -10.11
CA TYR A 149 -8.22 16.61 -10.23
C TYR A 149 -7.91 16.92 -11.70
N ALA A 150 -7.98 15.93 -12.60
CA ALA A 150 -7.77 16.16 -14.01
C ALA A 150 -8.74 17.21 -14.58
N LYS A 151 -10.01 17.14 -14.17
CA LYS A 151 -11.04 18.12 -14.56
C LYS A 151 -10.79 19.50 -13.95
N GLU A 152 -10.53 19.58 -12.65
CA GLU A 152 -10.32 20.85 -11.92
C GLU A 152 -9.04 21.56 -12.36
N TRP A 153 -8.00 20.80 -12.66
CA TRP A 153 -6.74 21.30 -13.20
C TRP A 153 -6.81 21.58 -14.70
N GLN A 154 -7.98 21.39 -15.33
CA GLN A 154 -8.20 21.61 -16.76
C GLN A 154 -7.20 20.86 -17.64
N LEU A 155 -6.84 19.63 -17.25
CA LEU A 155 -5.94 18.81 -18.03
C LEU A 155 -6.61 18.37 -19.35
N PRO A 156 -5.81 18.06 -20.39
CA PRO A 156 -6.34 17.64 -21.68
C PRO A 156 -7.28 16.44 -21.57
N LYS A 157 -8.38 16.42 -22.32
CA LYS A 157 -9.29 15.28 -22.36
C LYS A 157 -8.56 13.96 -22.67
N ALA A 158 -7.58 14.00 -23.55
CA ALA A 158 -6.75 12.84 -23.89
C ALA A 158 -6.07 12.22 -22.66
N PHE A 159 -5.71 13.02 -21.63
CA PHE A 159 -5.18 12.50 -20.38
C PHE A 159 -6.26 11.74 -19.59
N SER A 160 -7.45 12.30 -19.46
CA SER A 160 -8.55 11.61 -18.77
C SER A 160 -8.95 10.31 -19.48
N ASP A 161 -9.04 10.33 -20.79
CA ASP A 161 -9.31 9.14 -21.60
C ASP A 161 -8.21 8.06 -21.40
N TRP A 162 -6.93 8.48 -21.34
CA TRP A 162 -5.82 7.59 -21.07
C TRP A 162 -5.85 7.03 -19.63
N VAL A 163 -6.20 7.84 -18.63
CA VAL A 163 -6.41 7.36 -17.26
C VAL A 163 -7.48 6.28 -17.21
N GLU A 164 -8.56 6.45 -17.95
CA GLU A 164 -9.69 5.50 -17.97
C GLU A 164 -9.40 4.21 -18.71
N THR A 165 -8.60 4.26 -19.79
CA THR A 165 -8.45 3.15 -20.74
C THR A 165 -7.12 2.42 -20.66
N ALA A 166 -6.05 3.10 -20.30
CA ALA A 166 -4.70 2.54 -20.22
C ALA A 166 -4.29 2.10 -18.81
N ASN A 167 -4.94 2.65 -17.78
CA ASN A 167 -4.61 2.32 -16.39
C ASN A 167 -5.70 1.43 -15.77
N THR A 168 -5.27 0.53 -14.91
CA THR A 168 -6.15 -0.35 -14.14
C THR A 168 -6.15 0.08 -12.68
N PHE A 169 -7.32 0.39 -12.12
CA PHE A 169 -7.49 0.67 -10.70
C PHE A 169 -8.18 -0.52 -10.05
N CYS A 170 -7.46 -1.25 -9.23
CA CYS A 170 -7.96 -2.42 -8.54
C CYS A 170 -8.58 -2.03 -7.20
N SER A 171 -9.75 -2.56 -6.86
CA SER A 171 -10.26 -2.46 -5.49
C SER A 171 -9.76 -3.63 -4.66
N THR A 172 -9.37 -3.37 -3.40
CA THR A 172 -8.73 -4.37 -2.56
C THR A 172 -9.40 -4.53 -1.20
N LEU A 173 -9.13 -5.68 -0.60
CA LEU A 173 -9.40 -5.96 0.81
C LEU A 173 -8.11 -6.52 1.42
N VAL A 174 -7.53 -5.79 2.36
CA VAL A 174 -6.38 -6.23 3.15
C VAL A 174 -6.85 -6.62 4.54
N ASP A 175 -6.37 -7.74 5.03
CA ASP A 175 -6.67 -8.23 6.37
C ASP A 175 -5.40 -8.82 7.01
N ARG A 176 -4.75 -8.00 7.81
CA ARG A 176 -3.60 -8.32 8.65
C ARG A 176 -3.43 -7.25 9.70
N ILE A 177 -3.20 -7.65 10.94
CA ILE A 177 -2.83 -6.73 12.00
C ILE A 177 -1.32 -6.51 11.93
N VAL A 178 -0.94 -5.25 11.88
CA VAL A 178 0.43 -4.79 11.97
C VAL A 178 0.47 -3.71 13.04
N THR A 179 1.21 -3.96 14.11
CA THR A 179 1.21 -3.11 15.29
C THR A 179 2.30 -2.04 15.26
N GLY A 180 3.17 -2.08 14.25
CA GLY A 180 4.24 -1.12 14.08
C GLY A 180 5.46 -1.40 14.96
N TYR A 181 6.28 -0.39 15.19
CA TYR A 181 7.52 -0.50 15.95
C TYR A 181 7.25 -0.88 17.41
N PRO A 182 7.82 -2.00 17.92
CA PRO A 182 7.56 -2.54 19.26
C PRO A 182 8.36 -1.81 20.36
N ARG A 183 7.99 -0.59 20.66
CA ARG A 183 8.77 0.34 21.51
C ARG A 183 9.20 -0.24 22.87
N GLU A 184 8.33 -1.02 23.51
CA GLU A 184 8.58 -1.60 24.84
C GLU A 184 9.52 -2.81 24.79
N GLU A 185 9.61 -3.48 23.66
CA GLU A 185 10.40 -4.70 23.46
C GLU A 185 11.62 -4.48 22.56
N ALA A 186 11.77 -3.31 21.94
CA ALA A 186 12.72 -3.07 20.86
C ALA A 186 14.16 -3.38 21.27
N GLU A 187 14.62 -2.90 22.44
CA GLU A 187 15.98 -3.16 22.94
C GLU A 187 16.26 -4.67 23.12
N LYS A 188 15.29 -5.40 23.65
CA LYS A 188 15.42 -6.85 23.85
C LYS A 188 15.47 -7.57 22.50
N LEU A 189 14.59 -7.20 21.59
CA LEU A 189 14.50 -7.79 20.25
C LEU A 189 15.75 -7.52 19.43
N GLU A 190 16.28 -6.30 19.47
CA GLU A 190 17.52 -5.94 18.80
C GLU A 190 18.73 -6.70 19.38
N ALA A 191 18.75 -6.92 20.67
CA ALA A 191 19.77 -7.76 21.30
C ALA A 191 19.68 -9.23 20.86
N GLU A 192 18.48 -9.77 20.70
CA GLU A 192 18.24 -11.12 20.17
C GLU A 192 18.60 -11.24 18.69
N LEU A 193 18.28 -10.22 17.90
CA LEU A 193 18.60 -10.15 16.47
C LEU A 193 20.10 -9.90 16.21
N GLY A 194 20.78 -9.24 17.13
CA GLY A 194 22.19 -8.89 17.00
C GLY A 194 22.47 -7.64 16.15
N TYR A 195 21.46 -6.86 15.84
CA TYR A 195 21.57 -5.59 15.11
C TYR A 195 20.46 -4.61 15.51
N HIS A 196 20.70 -3.33 15.26
CA HIS A 196 19.71 -2.27 15.42
C HIS A 196 18.91 -2.09 14.13
N ASP A 197 17.57 -1.96 14.26
CA ASP A 197 16.65 -1.74 13.14
C ASP A 197 15.64 -0.63 13.50
N ALA A 198 15.88 0.56 12.97
CA ALA A 198 15.00 1.73 13.20
C ALA A 198 13.58 1.55 12.62
N PHE A 199 13.38 0.56 11.76
CA PHE A 199 12.10 0.22 11.11
C PHE A 199 11.59 -1.16 11.52
N LEU A 200 12.11 -1.71 12.62
CA LEU A 200 11.60 -2.96 13.19
C LEU A 200 10.07 -2.88 13.32
N ASP A 201 9.39 -3.86 12.80
CA ASP A 201 7.94 -3.91 12.75
C ASP A 201 7.40 -5.24 13.26
N THR A 202 6.17 -5.26 13.71
CA THR A 202 5.51 -6.48 14.18
C THR A 202 4.19 -6.71 13.46
N ALA A 203 3.97 -7.94 13.05
CA ALA A 203 2.79 -8.34 12.30
C ALA A 203 2.25 -9.68 12.79
N GLU A 204 0.93 -9.86 12.71
CA GLU A 204 0.34 -11.16 12.96
C GLU A 204 0.71 -12.20 11.89
N TYR A 205 0.63 -13.48 12.27
CA TYR A 205 0.89 -14.59 11.36
C TYR A 205 -0.16 -14.68 10.25
N PHE A 206 -1.43 -14.45 10.59
CA PHE A 206 -2.53 -14.44 9.60
C PHE A 206 -2.42 -13.24 8.67
N TRP A 207 -2.79 -13.45 7.43
CA TRP A 207 -3.00 -12.39 6.46
C TRP A 207 -3.81 -12.87 5.27
N LEU A 208 -4.55 -11.94 4.71
CA LEU A 208 -5.35 -12.13 3.51
C LEU A 208 -5.28 -10.86 2.66
N PHE A 209 -4.97 -11.01 1.38
CA PHE A 209 -5.02 -9.92 0.43
C PHE A 209 -5.90 -10.33 -0.77
N VAL A 210 -7.04 -9.66 -0.90
CA VAL A 210 -7.97 -9.89 -2.00
C VAL A 210 -7.93 -8.68 -2.92
N ILE A 211 -7.74 -8.92 -4.21
CA ILE A 211 -7.64 -7.90 -5.23
C ILE A 211 -8.73 -8.16 -6.28
N GLN A 212 -9.66 -7.23 -6.44
CA GLN A 212 -10.57 -7.21 -7.57
C GLN A 212 -9.85 -6.59 -8.75
N GLY A 213 -9.53 -7.42 -9.73
CA GLY A 213 -8.68 -7.03 -10.86
C GLY A 213 -8.92 -7.87 -12.11
N PRO A 214 -8.28 -7.51 -13.23
CA PRO A 214 -8.45 -8.23 -14.49
C PRO A 214 -7.87 -9.65 -14.46
N GLN A 215 -8.35 -10.49 -15.36
CA GLN A 215 -7.71 -11.76 -15.66
C GLN A 215 -6.25 -11.51 -16.08
N GLY A 216 -5.32 -12.38 -15.64
CA GLY A 216 -3.89 -12.22 -15.89
C GLY A 216 -3.13 -11.40 -14.85
N LEU A 217 -3.81 -10.69 -13.93
CA LEU A 217 -3.12 -9.98 -12.84
C LEU A 217 -2.30 -10.92 -11.96
N ALA A 218 -2.77 -12.13 -11.71
CA ALA A 218 -2.03 -13.15 -10.96
C ALA A 218 -0.70 -13.53 -11.63
N GLU A 219 -0.69 -13.62 -12.97
CA GLU A 219 0.52 -13.88 -13.76
C GLU A 219 1.47 -12.68 -13.73
N MET A 220 0.93 -11.47 -13.90
CA MET A 220 1.73 -10.24 -13.82
C MET A 220 2.40 -10.08 -12.46
N LEU A 221 1.70 -10.42 -11.37
CA LEU A 221 2.23 -10.40 -10.01
C LEU A 221 3.04 -11.66 -9.66
N ARG A 222 3.21 -12.60 -10.59
CA ARG A 222 3.96 -13.85 -10.40
C ARG A 222 3.52 -14.62 -9.16
N LEU A 223 2.22 -14.69 -8.92
CA LEU A 223 1.67 -15.38 -7.75
C LEU A 223 1.95 -16.90 -7.76
N ASP A 224 2.27 -17.45 -8.89
CA ASP A 224 2.76 -18.83 -9.04
C ASP A 224 4.06 -19.10 -8.26
N ARG A 225 4.85 -18.08 -7.99
CA ARG A 225 6.11 -18.14 -7.24
C ARG A 225 6.00 -17.63 -5.80
N CYS A 226 4.82 -17.21 -5.42
CA CYS A 226 4.58 -16.54 -4.16
C CYS A 226 3.64 -17.40 -3.28
N PRO A 227 4.09 -17.92 -2.14
CA PRO A 227 3.25 -18.73 -1.26
C PRO A 227 2.27 -17.89 -0.44
N LEU A 228 2.01 -16.67 -0.87
CA LEU A 228 1.23 -15.72 -0.12
C LEU A 228 -0.29 -15.93 -0.35
N ASN A 229 -1.13 -15.64 0.67
CA ASN A 229 -2.58 -15.74 0.58
C ASN A 229 -3.17 -14.51 -0.16
N ILE A 230 -2.81 -14.39 -1.44
CA ILE A 230 -3.33 -13.35 -2.34
C ILE A 230 -4.38 -13.98 -3.25
N ARG A 231 -5.51 -13.32 -3.39
CA ARG A 231 -6.63 -13.78 -4.22
C ARG A 231 -7.00 -12.71 -5.24
N ILE A 232 -6.90 -13.05 -6.51
CA ILE A 232 -7.45 -12.22 -7.58
C ILE A 232 -8.88 -12.67 -7.84
N VAL A 233 -9.81 -11.75 -7.78
CA VAL A 233 -11.25 -12.03 -7.89
C VAL A 233 -11.92 -11.06 -8.87
N GLU A 234 -13.04 -11.47 -9.43
CA GLU A 234 -13.89 -10.60 -10.24
C GLU A 234 -14.80 -9.72 -9.38
N ASP A 235 -15.15 -10.21 -8.18
CA ASP A 235 -16.03 -9.51 -7.24
C ASP A 235 -15.51 -9.63 -5.81
N ILE A 236 -15.19 -8.50 -5.20
CA ILE A 236 -14.67 -8.42 -3.84
C ILE A 236 -15.78 -8.47 -2.77
N ARG A 237 -17.03 -8.22 -3.15
CA ARG A 237 -18.17 -8.09 -2.21
C ARG A 237 -18.35 -9.27 -1.26
N PRO A 238 -18.25 -10.54 -1.68
CA PRO A 238 -18.41 -11.67 -0.75
C PRO A 238 -17.33 -11.69 0.34
N TYR A 239 -16.09 -11.36 0.00
CA TYR A 239 -14.98 -11.31 0.96
C TYR A 239 -15.16 -10.18 1.97
N LYS A 240 -15.57 -9.01 1.47
CA LYS A 240 -15.87 -7.85 2.29
C LYS A 240 -17.04 -8.11 3.25
N ALA A 241 -18.14 -8.68 2.76
CA ALA A 241 -19.28 -9.01 3.58
C ALA A 241 -18.88 -9.97 4.71
N ARG A 242 -18.07 -11.00 4.44
CA ARG A 242 -17.54 -11.90 5.47
C ARG A 242 -16.67 -11.18 6.49
N LYS A 243 -15.72 -10.36 6.04
CA LYS A 243 -14.85 -9.62 6.96
C LYS A 243 -15.65 -8.71 7.88
N VAL A 244 -16.53 -7.89 7.31
CA VAL A 244 -17.31 -6.90 8.08
C VAL A 244 -18.31 -7.60 9.02
N ALA A 245 -19.09 -8.54 8.53
CA ALA A 245 -20.15 -9.17 9.32
C ALA A 245 -19.61 -10.17 10.35
N ILE A 246 -18.57 -10.92 10.04
CA ILE A 246 -18.04 -11.96 10.93
C ILE A 246 -16.89 -11.40 11.77
N LEU A 247 -15.77 -11.00 11.15
CA LEU A 247 -14.59 -10.60 11.91
C LEU A 247 -14.82 -9.29 12.68
N ASN A 248 -15.16 -8.20 11.98
CA ASN A 248 -15.39 -6.91 12.63
C ASN A 248 -16.61 -6.96 13.55
N GLY A 249 -17.68 -7.66 13.14
CA GLY A 249 -18.87 -7.87 13.96
C GLY A 249 -18.57 -8.65 15.25
N ALA A 250 -17.76 -9.69 15.19
CA ALA A 250 -17.33 -10.44 16.37
C ALA A 250 -16.53 -9.56 17.34
N HIS A 251 -15.57 -8.77 16.84
CA HIS A 251 -14.81 -7.82 17.67
C HIS A 251 -15.73 -6.79 18.32
N THR A 252 -16.65 -6.20 17.57
CA THR A 252 -17.62 -5.22 18.09
C THR A 252 -18.48 -5.81 19.21
N ALA A 253 -18.86 -7.09 19.12
CA ALA A 253 -19.63 -7.76 20.15
C ALA A 253 -18.79 -8.21 21.35
N LEU A 254 -17.57 -8.72 21.09
CA LEU A 254 -16.71 -9.31 22.11
C LEU A 254 -16.03 -8.27 23.00
N VAL A 255 -15.48 -7.19 22.40
CA VAL A 255 -14.63 -6.23 23.12
C VAL A 255 -15.33 -5.60 24.32
N PRO A 256 -16.57 -5.07 24.23
CA PRO A 256 -17.24 -4.50 25.40
C PRO A 256 -17.46 -5.50 26.51
N VAL A 257 -17.81 -6.76 26.15
CA VAL A 257 -18.06 -7.83 27.12
C VAL A 257 -16.75 -8.24 27.79
N ALA A 258 -15.69 -8.46 27.03
CA ALA A 258 -14.38 -8.83 27.54
C ALA A 258 -13.85 -7.75 28.51
N TRP A 259 -13.95 -6.48 28.13
CA TRP A 259 -13.56 -5.35 28.97
C TRP A 259 -14.32 -5.33 30.31
N LEU A 260 -15.64 -5.51 30.28
CA LEU A 260 -16.46 -5.59 31.51
C LEU A 260 -16.11 -6.81 32.38
N CYS A 261 -15.54 -7.86 31.80
CA CYS A 261 -15.04 -9.05 32.52
C CYS A 261 -13.60 -8.89 33.03
N GLY A 262 -12.94 -7.73 32.81
CA GLY A 262 -11.57 -7.48 33.23
C GLY A 262 -10.51 -8.08 32.30
N VAL A 263 -10.88 -8.40 31.06
CA VAL A 263 -9.94 -8.79 29.99
C VAL A 263 -9.59 -7.54 29.19
N ASP A 264 -8.32 -7.16 29.17
CA ASP A 264 -7.82 -5.93 28.56
C ASP A 264 -7.04 -6.15 27.24
N THR A 265 -6.92 -7.40 26.83
CA THR A 265 -6.31 -7.79 25.54
C THR A 265 -7.26 -8.67 24.74
N VAL A 266 -7.16 -8.58 23.40
CA VAL A 266 -7.93 -9.40 22.44
C VAL A 266 -7.03 -10.50 21.86
#